data_c77357e2e9a9b8ea0b77e90d5906d8d9
#
_entry.id   c77357e2e9a9b8ea0b77e90d5906d8d9
#
_cell.length_a   1.000
_cell.length_b   1.000
_cell.length_c   1.000
_cell.angle_alpha   90.00
_cell.angle_beta   90.00
_cell.angle_gamma   90.00
#
_symmetry.space_group_name_H-M   'P 1'
#
loop_
_entity.id
_entity.type
_entity.pdbx_description
1 polymer ?
#
loop_
_entity_poly.entity_id
_entity_poly.type
_entity_poly.pdbx_seq_one_letter_code
_entity_poly.pdbx_strand_id
1 'polypeptide(L)'
;MLRITVTENASEQRWVLQGRLSGAILEELTVNWRSDRDCPSTRELVVDLNEITYIDKDGERVLMMMIKDGAKFVVTGVYTKHLLESLQRK
;
A
#
# COMPACT_ATOMS: atom_id res chain seq x y z
N MET A 1 10.13 8.79 7.77
CA MET A 1 9.91 9.31 6.43
C MET A 1 9.49 8.18 5.48
N LEU A 2 8.52 8.40 4.65
CA LEU A 2 8.04 7.39 3.70
C LEU A 2 8.50 7.71 2.29
N ARG A 3 9.00 6.72 1.59
CA ARG A 3 9.35 6.84 0.18
C ARG A 3 8.38 6.00 -0.65
N ILE A 4 7.81 6.61 -1.67
CA ILE A 4 6.83 5.97 -2.55
C ILE A 4 7.43 5.90 -3.96
N THR A 5 7.48 4.71 -4.53
CA THR A 5 7.92 4.50 -5.90
C THR A 5 6.84 3.73 -6.64
N VAL A 6 6.40 4.23 -7.78
CA VAL A 6 5.39 3.56 -8.59
C VAL A 6 6.02 3.14 -9.91
N THR A 7 5.90 1.85 -10.22
CA THR A 7 6.35 1.31 -11.51
C THR A 7 5.19 0.62 -12.19
N GLU A 8 5.16 0.65 -13.51
CA GLU A 8 4.07 0.07 -14.28
C GLU A 8 4.61 -0.77 -15.44
N ASN A 9 3.90 -1.85 -15.72
CA ASN A 9 4.12 -2.62 -16.93
C ASN A 9 2.76 -3.00 -17.53
N ALA A 10 2.73 -3.87 -18.55
CA ALA A 10 1.49 -4.22 -19.23
C ALA A 10 0.49 -4.96 -18.33
N SER A 11 0.96 -5.65 -17.30
CA SER A 11 0.12 -6.52 -16.46
C SER A 11 -0.13 -6.01 -15.06
N GLU A 12 0.75 -5.14 -14.52
CA GLU A 12 0.61 -4.68 -13.15
C GLU A 12 1.08 -3.25 -12.94
N GLN A 13 0.56 -2.61 -11.91
CA GLN A 13 1.07 -1.38 -11.36
C GLN A 13 1.58 -1.70 -9.96
N ARG A 14 2.86 -1.46 -9.72
CA ARG A 14 3.50 -1.80 -8.45
C ARG A 14 3.85 -0.54 -7.66
N TRP A 15 3.37 -0.50 -6.44
CA TRP A 15 3.65 0.57 -5.48
C TRP A 15 4.64 0.06 -4.46
N VAL A 16 5.85 0.60 -4.46
CA VAL A 16 6.87 0.22 -3.49
C VAL A 16 6.92 1.29 -2.41
N LEU A 17 6.61 0.91 -1.19
CA LEU A 17 6.58 1.79 -0.04
C LEU A 17 7.76 1.45 0.87
N GLN A 18 8.57 2.47 1.22
CA GLN A 18 9.78 2.28 2.02
C GLN A 18 9.80 3.24 3.18
N GLY A 19 10.11 2.75 4.37
CA GLY A 19 10.26 3.56 5.57
C GLY A 19 9.08 3.45 6.51
N ARG A 20 8.56 4.58 7.00
CA ARG A 20 7.49 4.61 7.99
C ARG A 20 6.16 4.97 7.35
N LEU A 21 5.20 4.10 7.52
CA LEU A 21 3.83 4.32 7.03
C LEU A 21 3.05 5.03 8.13
N SER A 22 3.37 6.31 8.35
CA SER A 22 2.80 7.11 9.42
C SER A 22 2.90 8.61 9.13
N GLY A 23 2.07 9.41 9.80
CA GLY A 23 2.13 10.86 9.77
C GLY A 23 1.48 11.50 8.55
N ALA A 24 1.84 12.75 8.28
CA ALA A 24 1.19 13.57 7.24
C ALA A 24 1.37 13.03 5.82
N ILE A 25 2.43 12.26 5.59
CA ILE A 25 2.69 11.68 4.26
C ILE A 25 1.58 10.71 3.83
N LEU A 26 0.83 10.16 4.78
CA LEU A 26 -0.27 9.24 4.48
C LEU A 26 -1.39 9.91 3.70
N GLU A 27 -1.63 11.18 3.96
CA GLU A 27 -2.63 11.94 3.20
C GLU A 27 -2.20 12.06 1.74
N GLU A 28 -0.94 12.35 1.50
CA GLU A 28 -0.39 12.44 0.16
C GLU A 28 -0.47 11.07 -0.55
N LEU A 29 -0.13 10.01 0.15
CA LEU A 29 -0.24 8.65 -0.38
C LEU A 29 -1.68 8.33 -0.77
N THR A 30 -2.63 8.68 0.08
CA THR A 30 -4.06 8.45 -0.18
C THR A 30 -4.53 9.21 -1.43
N VAL A 31 -4.13 10.48 -1.56
CA VAL A 31 -4.50 11.29 -2.71
C VAL A 31 -3.93 10.69 -4.00
N ASN A 32 -2.66 10.31 -3.98
CA ASN A 32 -2.02 9.70 -5.15
C ASN A 32 -2.66 8.38 -5.53
N TRP A 33 -3.01 7.55 -4.56
CA TRP A 33 -3.67 6.28 -4.79
C TRP A 33 -5.03 6.48 -5.46
N ARG A 34 -5.84 7.40 -4.93
CA ARG A 34 -7.18 7.69 -5.48
C ARG A 34 -7.12 8.30 -6.86
N SER A 35 -6.15 9.18 -7.10
CA SER A 35 -5.96 9.77 -8.43
C SER A 35 -5.74 8.70 -9.49
N ASP A 36 -4.89 7.73 -9.19
CA ASP A 36 -4.63 6.62 -10.11
C ASP A 36 -5.86 5.74 -10.31
N ARG A 37 -6.70 5.62 -9.30
CA ARG A 37 -7.92 4.82 -9.38
C ARG A 37 -9.00 5.44 -10.26
N ASP A 38 -8.95 6.75 -10.45
CA ASP A 38 -9.90 7.43 -11.32
C ASP A 38 -9.71 7.09 -12.80
N CYS A 39 -8.54 6.57 -13.15
CA CYS A 39 -8.27 6.12 -14.51
C CYS A 39 -8.57 4.63 -14.63
N PRO A 40 -9.49 4.23 -15.54
CA PRO A 40 -9.77 2.80 -15.73
C PRO A 40 -8.51 2.05 -16.10
N SER A 41 -8.22 0.98 -15.39
CA SER A 41 -7.06 0.15 -15.66
C SER A 41 -7.42 -1.30 -15.42
N THR A 42 -6.97 -2.17 -16.32
CA THR A 42 -7.11 -3.61 -16.16
C THR A 42 -5.89 -4.19 -15.47
N ARG A 43 -4.90 -3.35 -15.14
CA ARG A 43 -3.69 -3.80 -14.48
C ARG A 43 -3.95 -4.22 -13.05
N GLU A 44 -3.23 -5.23 -12.62
CA GLU A 44 -3.26 -5.68 -11.25
C GLU A 44 -2.52 -4.66 -10.36
N LEU A 45 -3.09 -4.37 -9.19
CA LEU A 45 -2.46 -3.47 -8.23
C LEU A 45 -1.64 -4.28 -7.24
N VAL A 46 -0.35 -3.98 -7.17
CA VAL A 46 0.57 -4.67 -6.25
C VAL A 46 1.20 -3.61 -5.35
N VAL A 47 1.20 -3.88 -4.04
CA VAL A 47 1.83 -2.99 -3.06
C VAL A 47 2.93 -3.77 -2.35
N ASP A 48 4.16 -3.30 -2.50
CA ASP A 48 5.33 -3.93 -1.90
C ASP A 48 5.65 -3.23 -0.58
N LEU A 49 5.58 -3.97 0.51
CA LEU A 49 5.81 -3.47 1.87
C LEU A 49 7.07 -4.04 2.50
N ASN A 50 7.94 -4.67 1.73
CA ASN A 50 9.14 -5.31 2.27
C ASN A 50 10.07 -4.37 3.00
N GLU A 51 10.08 -3.09 2.63
CA GLU A 51 10.95 -2.08 3.24
C GLU A 51 10.23 -1.19 4.25
N ILE A 52 9.02 -1.54 4.65
CA ILE A 52 8.28 -0.80 5.68
C ILE A 52 8.81 -1.21 7.06
N THR A 53 9.15 -0.20 7.87
CA THR A 53 9.71 -0.41 9.20
C THR A 53 8.72 -0.11 10.33
N TYR A 54 7.66 0.64 10.03
CA TYR A 54 6.67 1.01 11.04
C TYR A 54 5.34 1.39 10.39
N ILE A 55 4.25 0.98 11.02
CA ILE A 55 2.89 1.30 10.57
C ILE A 55 2.07 1.75 11.79
N ASP A 56 1.54 2.99 11.74
CA ASP A 56 0.65 3.47 12.80
C ASP A 56 -0.81 3.17 12.45
N LYS A 57 -1.75 3.63 13.29
CA LYS A 57 -3.18 3.37 13.06
C LYS A 57 -3.69 3.98 11.77
N ASP A 58 -3.21 5.17 11.44
CA ASP A 58 -3.59 5.81 10.18
C ASP A 58 -3.01 5.06 9.00
N GLY A 59 -1.80 4.52 9.14
CA GLY A 59 -1.20 3.64 8.14
C GLY A 59 -2.03 2.39 7.93
N GLU A 60 -2.54 1.79 9.01
CA GLU A 60 -3.43 0.64 8.91
C GLU A 60 -4.70 0.96 8.12
N ARG A 61 -5.26 2.15 8.32
CA ARG A 61 -6.46 2.59 7.58
C ARG A 61 -6.17 2.71 6.09
N VAL A 62 -5.00 3.24 5.73
CA VAL A 62 -4.60 3.33 4.32
C VAL A 62 -4.47 1.94 3.72
N LEU A 63 -3.84 1.00 4.43
CA LEU A 63 -3.74 -0.37 3.96
C LEU A 63 -5.10 -1.03 3.79
N MET A 64 -6.03 -0.78 4.69
CA MET A 64 -7.40 -1.29 4.57
C MET A 64 -8.09 -0.74 3.33
N MET A 65 -7.89 0.54 3.03
CA MET A 65 -8.43 1.15 1.81
C MET A 65 -7.88 0.46 0.56
N MET A 66 -6.58 0.18 0.54
CA MET A 66 -5.94 -0.51 -0.57
C MET A 66 -6.46 -1.93 -0.74
N ILE A 67 -6.69 -2.63 0.38
CA ILE A 67 -7.27 -3.97 0.36
C ILE A 67 -8.66 -3.95 -0.27
N LYS A 68 -9.49 -2.98 0.11
CA LYS A 68 -10.83 -2.83 -0.44
C LYS A 68 -10.82 -2.54 -1.94
N ASP A 69 -9.77 -1.87 -2.41
CA ASP A 69 -9.60 -1.58 -3.82
C ASP A 69 -9.05 -2.76 -4.62
N GLY A 70 -8.78 -3.88 -3.95
CA GLY A 70 -8.33 -5.10 -4.60
C GLY A 70 -6.83 -5.22 -4.77
N ALA A 71 -6.04 -4.44 -4.04
CA ALA A 71 -4.59 -4.51 -4.13
C ALA A 71 -4.05 -5.81 -3.52
N LYS A 72 -2.99 -6.34 -4.12
CA LYS A 72 -2.23 -7.46 -3.58
C LYS A 72 -1.00 -6.93 -2.89
N PHE A 73 -0.64 -7.54 -1.77
CA PHE A 73 0.51 -7.11 -0.98
C PHE A 73 1.65 -8.09 -1.06
N VAL A 74 2.88 -7.57 -1.17
CA VAL A 74 4.10 -8.36 -1.14
C VAL A 74 4.82 -8.02 0.16
N VAL A 75 4.88 -8.99 1.08
CA VAL A 75 5.56 -8.82 2.37
C VAL A 75 6.34 -10.09 2.72
N THR A 76 7.52 -9.92 3.28
CA THR A 76 8.33 -11.02 3.79
C THR A 76 8.55 -10.92 5.30
N GLY A 77 8.37 -9.73 5.88
CA GLY A 77 8.52 -9.53 7.32
C GLY A 77 7.37 -10.14 8.11
N VAL A 78 7.69 -10.85 9.19
CA VAL A 78 6.70 -11.53 10.02
C VAL A 78 5.70 -10.55 10.63
N TYR A 79 6.19 -9.43 11.17
CA TYR A 79 5.34 -8.41 11.77
C TYR A 79 4.32 -7.84 10.79
N THR A 80 4.79 -7.40 9.63
CA THR A 80 3.92 -6.80 8.63
C THR A 80 2.94 -7.82 8.06
N LYS A 81 3.39 -9.05 7.87
CA LYS A 81 2.54 -10.14 7.39
C LYS A 81 1.40 -10.41 8.35
N HIS A 82 1.68 -10.51 9.65
CA HIS A 82 0.65 -10.69 10.67
C HIS A 82 -0.33 -9.54 10.71
N LEU A 83 0.16 -8.32 10.59
CA LEU A 83 -0.68 -7.13 10.58
C LEU A 83 -1.65 -7.16 9.41
N LEU A 84 -1.16 -7.48 8.21
CA LEU A 84 -2.00 -7.57 7.02
C LEU A 84 -3.06 -8.65 7.14
N GLU A 85 -2.70 -9.81 7.66
CA GLU A 85 -3.65 -10.89 7.89
C GLU A 85 -4.76 -10.45 8.83
N SER A 86 -4.40 -9.73 9.89
CA SER A 86 -5.37 -9.18 10.84
C SER A 86 -6.32 -8.19 10.18
N LEU A 87 -5.80 -7.31 9.32
CA LEU A 87 -6.61 -6.33 8.61
C LEU A 87 -7.55 -6.98 7.61
N GLN A 88 -7.11 -8.03 6.94
CA GLN A 88 -7.89 -8.73 5.93
C GLN A 88 -9.06 -9.52 6.54
N ARG A 89 -8.98 -9.84 7.82
CA ARG A 89 -10.05 -10.55 8.54
C ARG A 89 -11.19 -9.66 8.99
N LYS A 90 -10.98 -8.36 8.95
CA LYS A 90 -12.00 -7.40 9.41
C LYS A 90 -13.04 -7.10 8.30
#